data_77c7e3d02b1192ffb42aa6379dd4b401
#
_entry.id   77c7e3d02b1192ffb42aa6379dd4b401
#
_cell.length_a   1.000
_cell.length_b   1.000
_cell.length_c   1.000
_cell.angle_alpha   90.00
_cell.angle_beta   90.00
_cell.angle_gamma   90.00
#
_symmetry.space_group_name_H-M   'P 1'
#
loop_
_entity.id
_entity.type
_entity.pdbx_description
1 polymer ?
#
loop_
_entity_poly.entity_id
_entity_poly.type
_entity_poly.pdbx_seq_one_letter_code
_entity_poly.pdbx_strand_id
1 'polypeptide(L)'
;MKAPFPRTPLVIAHRGASGYRPEHTLESYRLAIELGADFIEPDLVSTKDGVLVARHEPVITETTDVAQRPQFAARKCTRTIDGVAYTGWFSIDFTLAELKTLRAVQPRPDRSKEFDGRFEIPTLDEIIGLARGESARLGRSIGIYPETKHPTWHCDHGLPLEDALLAALDAVGWTECDSPVFLQSFEAGNLRWLRARTDARLVQLLDGDGLTPDGRVKPVRRWRGTGVCTRYPPGPTADTELPTDFDDPRSFAIIADYADAVGPWKRHLIGSQIGRAHV
;
A
#
# COMPACT_ATOMS: atom_id res chain seq x y z
N MET A 1 -11.90 -4.99 24.46
CA MET A 1 -12.94 -4.73 23.43
C MET A 1 -12.35 -3.75 22.44
N LYS A 2 -12.31 -4.09 21.14
CA LYS A 2 -11.84 -3.15 20.11
C LYS A 2 -12.76 -1.93 20.05
N ALA A 3 -12.18 -0.74 19.87
CA ALA A 3 -12.96 0.48 19.70
C ALA A 3 -13.89 0.35 18.49
N PRO A 4 -15.16 0.80 18.56
CA PRO A 4 -16.07 0.72 17.42
C PRO A 4 -15.55 1.58 16.25
N PHE A 5 -15.84 1.15 15.05
CA PHE A 5 -15.58 1.98 13.85
C PHE A 5 -16.36 3.30 13.95
N PRO A 6 -15.82 4.40 13.39
CA PRO A 6 -16.51 5.68 13.36
C PRO A 6 -17.86 5.53 12.65
N ARG A 7 -18.86 6.26 13.13
CA ARG A 7 -20.23 6.23 12.58
C ARG A 7 -20.37 7.02 11.26
N THR A 8 -19.41 7.87 10.95
CA THR A 8 -19.33 8.64 9.70
C THR A 8 -18.29 8.05 8.79
N PRO A 9 -18.50 8.02 7.46
CA PRO A 9 -17.49 7.60 6.50
C PRO A 9 -16.20 8.39 6.68
N LEU A 10 -15.06 7.72 6.63
CA LEU A 10 -13.73 8.33 6.60
C LEU A 10 -13.27 8.49 5.17
N VAL A 11 -12.59 9.60 4.89
CA VAL A 11 -11.96 9.85 3.59
C VAL A 11 -10.51 9.41 3.63
N ILE A 12 -10.18 8.39 2.85
CA ILE A 12 -8.82 7.86 2.70
C ILE A 12 -8.25 8.33 1.36
N ALA A 13 -7.17 9.11 1.40
CA ALA A 13 -6.54 9.67 0.21
C ALA A 13 -5.55 8.67 -0.40
N HIS A 14 -6.03 7.85 -1.33
CA HIS A 14 -5.26 6.83 -2.05
C HIS A 14 -4.06 7.44 -2.78
N ARG A 15 -2.85 7.19 -2.26
CA ARG A 15 -1.56 7.77 -2.71
C ARG A 15 -1.48 9.30 -2.60
N GLY A 16 -2.28 9.88 -1.69
CA GLY A 16 -2.44 11.33 -1.58
C GLY A 16 -3.41 11.91 -2.62
N ALA A 17 -3.30 13.22 -2.88
CA ALA A 17 -4.05 13.90 -3.94
C ALA A 17 -3.40 13.62 -5.33
N SER A 18 -3.28 12.34 -5.69
CA SER A 18 -2.52 11.85 -6.84
C SER A 18 -3.07 12.29 -8.21
N GLY A 19 -4.29 12.82 -8.25
CA GLY A 19 -4.86 13.47 -9.44
C GLY A 19 -4.25 14.84 -9.75
N TYR A 20 -3.69 15.51 -8.74
CA TYR A 20 -3.15 16.86 -8.82
C TYR A 20 -1.64 16.93 -8.72
N ARG A 21 -1.01 15.96 -8.04
CA ARG A 21 0.45 15.91 -7.79
C ARG A 21 0.97 14.48 -7.99
N PRO A 22 2.26 14.29 -8.28
CA PRO A 22 2.85 12.97 -8.32
C PRO A 22 2.53 12.17 -7.05
N GLU A 23 2.06 10.93 -7.25
CA GLU A 23 1.65 10.04 -6.16
C GLU A 23 2.78 9.80 -5.15
N HIS A 24 2.39 9.49 -3.90
CA HIS A 24 3.34 9.15 -2.83
C HIS A 24 4.42 10.21 -2.60
N THR A 25 4.04 11.49 -2.57
CA THR A 25 4.91 12.60 -2.17
C THR A 25 4.31 13.32 -0.96
N LEU A 26 5.15 13.94 -0.12
CA LEU A 26 4.65 14.68 1.04
C LEU A 26 3.71 15.81 0.61
N GLU A 27 3.98 16.43 -0.54
CA GLU A 27 3.15 17.49 -1.10
C GLU A 27 1.79 16.98 -1.57
N SER A 28 1.73 15.74 -2.11
CA SER A 28 0.47 15.08 -2.48
C SER A 28 -0.35 14.75 -1.23
N TYR A 29 0.28 14.25 -0.18
CA TYR A 29 -0.38 13.97 1.10
C TYR A 29 -0.87 15.22 1.79
N ARG A 30 -0.06 16.30 1.84
CA ARG A 30 -0.48 17.59 2.42
C ARG A 30 -1.68 18.16 1.70
N LEU A 31 -1.66 18.17 0.37
CA LEU A 31 -2.81 18.62 -0.41
C LEU A 31 -4.06 17.78 -0.13
N ALA A 32 -3.94 16.46 0.01
CA ALA A 32 -5.07 15.60 0.35
C ALA A 32 -5.67 15.95 1.72
N ILE A 33 -4.83 16.23 2.72
CA ILE A 33 -5.26 16.68 4.06
C ILE A 33 -5.98 18.03 3.98
N GLU A 34 -5.45 18.97 3.19
CA GLU A 34 -6.07 20.28 2.94
C GLU A 34 -7.44 20.14 2.25
N LEU A 35 -7.61 19.16 1.38
CA LEU A 35 -8.88 18.81 0.73
C LEU A 35 -9.86 18.06 1.65
N GLY A 36 -9.47 17.75 2.89
CA GLY A 36 -10.35 17.17 3.90
C GLY A 36 -10.17 15.67 4.14
N ALA A 37 -9.10 15.05 3.65
CA ALA A 37 -8.83 13.65 3.96
C ALA A 37 -8.61 13.43 5.47
N ASP A 38 -9.13 12.30 5.98
CA ASP A 38 -8.94 11.84 7.35
C ASP A 38 -7.70 10.95 7.48
N PHE A 39 -7.41 10.21 6.42
CA PHE A 39 -6.24 9.33 6.31
C PHE A 39 -5.48 9.59 5.00
N ILE A 40 -4.17 9.53 5.06
CA ILE A 40 -3.29 9.46 3.89
C ILE A 40 -2.83 8.02 3.72
N GLU A 41 -2.80 7.57 2.48
CA GLU A 41 -2.50 6.17 2.16
C GLU A 41 -1.16 6.08 1.41
N PRO A 42 -0.09 5.54 2.06
CA PRO A 42 1.16 5.20 1.43
C PRO A 42 1.25 3.70 1.10
N ASP A 43 1.64 3.37 -0.13
CA ASP A 43 2.17 2.05 -0.48
C ASP A 43 3.65 1.98 -0.10
N LEU A 44 4.06 0.95 0.62
CA LEU A 44 5.41 0.82 1.17
C LEU A 44 6.23 -0.26 0.45
N VAL A 45 7.43 0.11 0.06
CA VAL A 45 8.47 -0.77 -0.47
C VAL A 45 9.78 -0.55 0.28
N SER A 46 10.70 -1.53 0.25
CA SER A 46 12.00 -1.40 0.90
C SER A 46 13.06 -0.82 -0.03
N THR A 47 13.99 -0.06 0.53
CA THR A 47 15.27 0.26 -0.09
C THR A 47 16.27 -0.89 0.11
N LYS A 48 17.44 -0.81 -0.53
CA LYS A 48 18.56 -1.77 -0.34
C LYS A 48 19.06 -1.86 1.11
N ASP A 49 18.98 -0.77 1.84
CA ASP A 49 19.39 -0.64 3.24
C ASP A 49 18.23 -0.78 4.23
N GLY A 50 17.09 -1.33 3.78
CA GLY A 50 15.96 -1.73 4.63
C GLY A 50 15.07 -0.60 5.11
N VAL A 51 15.17 0.60 4.53
CA VAL A 51 14.29 1.73 4.89
C VAL A 51 13.01 1.67 4.06
N LEU A 52 11.85 1.85 4.71
CA LEU A 52 10.56 1.91 4.03
C LEU A 52 10.34 3.27 3.38
N VAL A 53 10.02 3.24 2.09
CA VAL A 53 9.70 4.42 1.29
C VAL A 53 8.35 4.23 0.59
N ALA A 54 7.67 5.33 0.29
CA ALA A 54 6.38 5.28 -0.36
C ALA A 54 6.52 5.21 -1.88
N ARG A 55 6.21 4.04 -2.46
CA ARG A 55 6.03 3.78 -3.90
C ARG A 55 5.04 2.65 -4.12
N HIS A 56 4.19 2.79 -5.15
CA HIS A 56 3.17 1.78 -5.45
C HIS A 56 3.77 0.42 -5.81
N GLU A 57 4.90 0.40 -6.50
CA GLU A 57 5.58 -0.83 -6.92
C GLU A 57 7.05 -0.79 -6.50
N PRO A 58 7.67 -1.96 -6.28
CA PRO A 58 9.13 -2.03 -6.15
C PRO A 58 9.85 -1.53 -7.39
N VAL A 59 9.24 -1.63 -8.58
CA VAL A 59 9.78 -1.07 -9.83
C VAL A 59 9.46 0.42 -9.91
N ILE A 60 10.51 1.27 -9.85
CA ILE A 60 10.40 2.73 -9.72
C ILE A 60 10.53 3.48 -11.05
N THR A 61 10.56 2.76 -12.17
CA THR A 61 10.84 3.31 -13.51
C THR A 61 9.89 4.42 -13.93
N GLU A 62 8.58 4.21 -13.75
CA GLU A 62 7.56 5.11 -14.28
C GLU A 62 7.14 6.20 -13.28
N THR A 63 7.47 6.02 -12.00
CA THR A 63 7.07 6.93 -10.92
C THR A 63 8.20 7.84 -10.46
N THR A 64 9.40 7.70 -11.04
CA THR A 64 10.58 8.52 -10.74
C THR A 64 11.33 8.90 -12.00
N ASP A 65 12.23 9.87 -11.89
CA ASP A 65 13.13 10.30 -12.96
C ASP A 65 14.38 9.40 -13.12
N VAL A 66 14.40 8.20 -12.54
CA VAL A 66 15.57 7.29 -12.54
C VAL A 66 16.09 6.97 -13.93
N ALA A 67 15.21 6.85 -14.93
CA ALA A 67 15.60 6.60 -16.31
C ALA A 67 16.40 7.76 -16.95
N GLN A 68 16.33 8.96 -16.37
CA GLN A 68 17.06 10.16 -16.78
C GLN A 68 18.38 10.34 -16.02
N ARG A 69 18.75 9.39 -15.15
CA ARG A 69 19.93 9.42 -14.28
C ARG A 69 21.02 8.49 -14.80
N PRO A 70 22.00 8.99 -15.60
CA PRO A 70 23.02 8.15 -16.23
C PRO A 70 23.83 7.29 -15.25
N GLN A 71 24.08 7.79 -14.04
CA GLN A 71 24.79 7.06 -12.99
C GLN A 71 24.11 5.77 -12.55
N PHE A 72 22.81 5.62 -12.80
CA PHE A 72 22.04 4.43 -12.45
C PHE A 72 21.71 3.54 -13.66
N ALA A 73 22.15 3.89 -14.87
CA ALA A 73 21.81 3.15 -16.08
C ALA A 73 22.16 1.66 -16.01
N ALA A 74 23.31 1.31 -15.42
CA ALA A 74 23.77 -0.08 -15.27
C ALA A 74 22.94 -0.93 -14.29
N ARG A 75 22.06 -0.33 -13.48
CA ARG A 75 21.21 -1.06 -12.52
C ARG A 75 19.88 -1.52 -13.13
N LYS A 76 19.60 -1.13 -14.39
CA LYS A 76 18.40 -1.62 -15.08
C LYS A 76 18.46 -3.13 -15.24
N CYS A 77 17.46 -3.83 -14.74
CA CYS A 77 17.40 -5.29 -14.79
C CYS A 77 15.96 -5.79 -14.98
N THR A 78 15.80 -7.10 -15.17
CA THR A 78 14.48 -7.75 -15.21
C THR A 78 14.32 -8.61 -13.96
N ARG A 79 13.18 -8.43 -13.26
CA ARG A 79 12.78 -9.26 -12.12
C ARG A 79 11.33 -9.68 -12.28
N THR A 80 10.98 -10.81 -11.68
CA THR A 80 9.60 -11.30 -11.62
C THR A 80 9.00 -10.91 -10.28
N ILE A 81 7.82 -10.28 -10.30
CA ILE A 81 6.99 -9.98 -9.14
C ILE A 81 5.64 -10.65 -9.37
N ASP A 82 5.22 -11.54 -8.48
CA ASP A 82 3.94 -12.26 -8.55
C ASP A 82 3.66 -12.91 -9.93
N GLY A 83 4.70 -13.50 -10.52
CA GLY A 83 4.62 -14.17 -11.82
C GLY A 83 4.69 -13.25 -13.05
N VAL A 84 4.78 -11.92 -12.86
CA VAL A 84 4.89 -10.94 -13.94
C VAL A 84 6.33 -10.43 -14.04
N ALA A 85 6.91 -10.48 -15.24
CA ALA A 85 8.26 -9.96 -15.51
C ALA A 85 8.22 -8.44 -15.73
N TYR A 86 8.99 -7.71 -14.93
CA TYR A 86 9.19 -6.26 -15.05
C TYR A 86 10.63 -5.96 -15.41
N THR A 87 10.85 -5.06 -16.38
CA THR A 87 12.17 -4.57 -16.75
C THR A 87 12.29 -3.10 -16.37
N GLY A 88 13.23 -2.79 -15.47
CA GLY A 88 13.37 -1.42 -14.98
C GLY A 88 14.38 -1.31 -13.83
N TRP A 89 14.20 -0.31 -13.00
CA TRP A 89 14.95 -0.07 -11.78
C TRP A 89 14.08 -0.41 -10.59
N PHE A 90 14.64 -1.10 -9.60
CA PHE A 90 13.89 -1.59 -8.43
C PHE A 90 14.39 -0.89 -7.16
N SER A 91 13.48 -0.53 -6.26
CA SER A 91 13.79 0.17 -5.01
C SER A 91 14.87 -0.53 -4.18
N ILE A 92 14.86 -1.87 -4.17
CA ILE A 92 15.81 -2.71 -3.43
C ILE A 92 17.27 -2.65 -3.96
N ASP A 93 17.50 -2.04 -5.12
CA ASP A 93 18.83 -1.86 -5.68
C ASP A 93 19.44 -0.49 -5.30
N PHE A 94 18.70 0.34 -4.55
CA PHE A 94 19.09 1.70 -4.15
C PHE A 94 19.09 1.85 -2.64
N THR A 95 20.12 2.46 -2.09
CA THR A 95 20.09 2.95 -0.71
C THR A 95 19.12 4.12 -0.57
N LEU A 96 18.69 4.43 0.66
CA LEU A 96 17.86 5.61 0.90
C LEU A 96 18.54 6.88 0.37
N ALA A 97 19.84 7.04 0.64
CA ALA A 97 20.61 8.22 0.17
C ALA A 97 20.55 8.38 -1.35
N GLU A 98 20.62 7.29 -2.10
CA GLU A 98 20.50 7.31 -3.56
C GLU A 98 19.06 7.62 -4.01
N LEU A 99 18.04 7.00 -3.40
CA LEU A 99 16.63 7.29 -3.70
C LEU A 99 16.26 8.76 -3.43
N LYS A 100 16.83 9.36 -2.41
CA LYS A 100 16.62 10.80 -2.10
C LYS A 100 17.21 11.74 -3.17
N THR A 101 18.08 11.25 -4.05
CA THR A 101 18.55 12.03 -5.23
C THR A 101 17.55 12.02 -6.39
N LEU A 102 16.62 11.07 -6.41
CA LEU A 102 15.57 10.96 -7.42
C LEU A 102 14.41 11.91 -7.13
N ARG A 103 13.61 12.14 -8.14
CA ARG A 103 12.39 12.95 -8.04
C ARG A 103 11.19 12.16 -8.56
N ALA A 104 10.05 12.35 -7.90
CA ALA A 104 8.79 11.77 -8.31
C ALA A 104 8.29 12.38 -9.62
N VAL A 105 7.71 11.52 -10.47
CA VAL A 105 7.02 11.93 -11.70
C VAL A 105 5.62 11.30 -11.74
N GLN A 106 4.71 11.94 -12.47
CA GLN A 106 3.35 11.45 -12.67
C GLN A 106 3.33 10.34 -13.71
N PRO A 107 3.02 9.07 -13.36
CA PRO A 107 3.04 7.96 -14.32
C PRO A 107 1.87 8.00 -15.30
N ARG A 108 0.75 8.61 -14.94
CA ARG A 108 -0.47 8.59 -15.75
C ARG A 108 -0.46 9.69 -16.82
N PRO A 109 -0.70 9.34 -18.10
CA PRO A 109 -0.63 10.31 -19.21
C PRO A 109 -1.79 11.32 -19.19
N ASP A 110 -2.90 10.99 -18.56
CA ASP A 110 -4.11 11.81 -18.44
C ASP A 110 -4.05 12.84 -17.31
N ARG A 111 -2.95 12.89 -16.54
CA ARG A 111 -2.74 13.81 -15.41
C ARG A 111 -1.65 14.84 -15.70
N SER A 112 -1.73 15.98 -15.00
CA SER A 112 -0.75 17.06 -15.15
C SER A 112 0.67 16.60 -14.82
N LYS A 113 1.63 16.99 -15.67
CA LYS A 113 3.07 16.78 -15.49
C LYS A 113 3.78 18.01 -14.87
N GLU A 114 3.03 19.03 -14.47
CA GLU A 114 3.55 20.30 -13.94
C GLU A 114 4.53 20.13 -12.79
N PHE A 115 4.32 19.10 -11.95
CA PHE A 115 5.12 18.85 -10.76
C PHE A 115 6.17 17.76 -10.93
N ASP A 116 6.34 17.21 -12.13
CA ASP A 116 7.35 16.19 -12.41
C ASP A 116 8.75 16.71 -12.09
N GLY A 117 9.54 15.90 -11.41
CA GLY A 117 10.92 16.24 -11.06
C GLY A 117 11.07 17.22 -9.89
N ARG A 118 9.99 17.61 -9.20
CA ARG A 118 10.04 18.60 -8.11
C ARG A 118 10.12 17.98 -6.71
N PHE A 119 9.45 16.86 -6.48
CA PHE A 119 9.25 16.30 -5.15
C PHE A 119 10.09 15.05 -4.91
N GLU A 120 10.50 14.87 -3.67
CA GLU A 120 11.28 13.71 -3.23
C GLU A 120 10.40 12.48 -3.00
N ILE A 121 11.04 11.31 -2.89
CA ILE A 121 10.43 10.07 -2.43
C ILE A 121 10.47 10.08 -0.89
N PRO A 122 9.32 10.08 -0.20
CA PRO A 122 9.29 10.12 1.25
C PRO A 122 9.52 8.74 1.87
N THR A 123 10.11 8.75 3.06
CA THR A 123 10.15 7.59 3.96
C THR A 123 8.84 7.48 4.75
N LEU A 124 8.60 6.30 5.36
CA LEU A 124 7.49 6.12 6.29
C LEU A 124 7.57 7.09 7.47
N ASP A 125 8.77 7.31 8.03
CA ASP A 125 8.97 8.24 9.16
C ASP A 125 8.58 9.67 8.78
N GLU A 126 8.94 10.13 7.59
CA GLU A 126 8.55 11.46 7.09
C GLU A 126 7.01 11.58 6.92
N ILE A 127 6.34 10.50 6.48
CA ILE A 127 4.88 10.46 6.33
C ILE A 127 4.19 10.47 7.69
N ILE A 128 4.68 9.70 8.66
CA ILE A 128 4.20 9.72 10.06
C ILE A 128 4.40 11.12 10.65
N GLY A 129 5.58 11.72 10.44
CA GLY A 129 5.89 13.08 10.88
C GLY A 129 4.91 14.12 10.30
N LEU A 130 4.59 14.01 9.00
CA LEU A 130 3.59 14.85 8.34
C LEU A 130 2.20 14.68 8.99
N ALA A 131 1.72 13.45 9.13
CA ALA A 131 0.39 13.17 9.69
C ALA A 131 0.24 13.72 11.12
N ARG A 132 1.27 13.54 11.97
CA ARG A 132 1.31 14.08 13.33
C ARG A 132 1.35 15.61 13.36
N GLY A 133 2.19 16.20 12.51
CA GLY A 133 2.31 17.67 12.40
C GLY A 133 1.01 18.31 11.95
N GLU A 134 0.37 17.74 10.93
CA GLU A 134 -0.92 18.24 10.43
C GLU A 134 -2.06 17.99 11.44
N SER A 135 -2.04 16.90 12.21
CA SER A 135 -2.98 16.66 13.30
C SER A 135 -2.90 17.76 14.34
N ALA A 136 -1.70 18.13 14.78
CA ALA A 136 -1.48 19.19 15.74
C ALA A 136 -1.91 20.57 15.19
N ARG A 137 -1.59 20.84 13.93
CA ARG A 137 -1.95 22.11 13.26
C ARG A 137 -3.46 22.29 13.09
N LEU A 138 -4.17 21.20 12.77
CA LEU A 138 -5.61 21.25 12.45
C LEU A 138 -6.51 20.99 13.66
N GLY A 139 -5.96 20.54 14.80
CA GLY A 139 -6.74 20.14 15.98
C GLY A 139 -7.66 18.93 15.74
N ARG A 140 -7.37 18.11 14.71
CA ARG A 140 -8.06 16.85 14.42
C ARG A 140 -7.07 15.75 14.08
N SER A 141 -7.43 14.49 14.32
CA SER A 141 -6.57 13.36 13.98
C SER A 141 -6.46 13.22 12.46
N ILE A 142 -5.23 13.13 11.96
CA ILE A 142 -4.88 12.67 10.62
C ILE A 142 -4.21 11.32 10.78
N GLY A 143 -4.79 10.29 10.19
CA GLY A 143 -4.25 8.94 10.24
C GLY A 143 -3.44 8.57 8.99
N ILE A 144 -2.79 7.40 9.06
CA ILE A 144 -2.14 6.78 7.92
C ILE A 144 -2.78 5.42 7.62
N TYR A 145 -2.75 5.02 6.35
CA TYR A 145 -3.34 3.76 5.87
C TYR A 145 -2.32 3.00 5.02
N PRO A 146 -1.15 2.61 5.60
CA PRO A 146 -0.05 2.04 4.83
C PRO A 146 -0.36 0.64 4.30
N GLU A 147 -0.02 0.41 3.02
CA GLU A 147 0.00 -0.90 2.39
C GLU A 147 1.42 -1.48 2.38
N THR A 148 1.58 -2.72 2.80
CA THR A 148 2.80 -3.48 2.51
C THR A 148 2.70 -4.06 1.10
N LYS A 149 3.51 -3.52 0.17
CA LYS A 149 3.50 -3.95 -1.23
C LYS A 149 4.38 -5.18 -1.44
N HIS A 150 3.81 -6.23 -2.03
CA HIS A 150 4.52 -7.48 -2.34
C HIS A 150 5.42 -7.97 -1.18
N PRO A 151 4.87 -8.12 0.05
CA PRO A 151 5.69 -8.43 1.22
C PRO A 151 6.44 -9.76 1.08
N THR A 152 5.86 -10.80 0.46
CA THR A 152 6.56 -12.06 0.18
C THR A 152 7.74 -11.83 -0.76
N TRP A 153 7.57 -11.04 -1.83
CA TRP A 153 8.65 -10.74 -2.77
C TRP A 153 9.80 -10.00 -2.07
N HIS A 154 9.52 -9.02 -1.23
CA HIS A 154 10.54 -8.32 -0.43
C HIS A 154 11.25 -9.27 0.54
N CYS A 155 10.50 -10.14 1.22
CA CYS A 155 11.07 -11.14 2.12
C CYS A 155 12.02 -12.11 1.39
N ASP A 156 11.67 -12.57 0.19
CA ASP A 156 12.51 -13.43 -0.65
C ASP A 156 13.84 -12.75 -1.06
N HIS A 157 13.87 -11.43 -1.06
CA HIS A 157 15.08 -10.63 -1.29
C HIS A 157 15.82 -10.25 0.01
N GLY A 158 15.41 -10.81 1.17
CA GLY A 158 16.02 -10.51 2.46
C GLY A 158 15.68 -9.13 3.03
N LEU A 159 14.61 -8.50 2.56
CA LEU A 159 14.17 -7.15 2.91
C LEU A 159 12.69 -7.14 3.38
N PRO A 160 12.33 -7.91 4.44
CA PRO A 160 10.97 -7.93 4.95
C PRO A 160 10.53 -6.53 5.40
N LEU A 161 9.27 -6.17 5.11
CA LEU A 161 8.75 -4.81 5.36
C LEU A 161 8.27 -4.62 6.80
N GLU A 162 7.80 -5.69 7.44
CA GLU A 162 6.98 -5.63 8.64
C GLU A 162 7.75 -5.16 9.88
N ASP A 163 9.02 -5.59 10.04
CA ASP A 163 9.81 -5.19 11.22
C ASP A 163 10.06 -3.69 11.24
N ALA A 164 10.43 -3.13 10.07
CA ALA A 164 10.62 -1.69 9.94
C ALA A 164 9.31 -0.92 10.10
N LEU A 165 8.19 -1.45 9.56
CA LEU A 165 6.86 -0.88 9.73
C LEU A 165 6.46 -0.83 11.21
N LEU A 166 6.54 -1.97 11.92
CA LEU A 166 6.17 -2.04 13.34
C LEU A 166 7.09 -1.16 14.21
N ALA A 167 8.40 -1.14 13.93
CA ALA A 167 9.33 -0.28 14.64
C ALA A 167 8.99 1.22 14.48
N ALA A 168 8.64 1.66 13.27
CA ALA A 168 8.23 3.05 13.02
C ALA A 168 6.91 3.41 13.74
N LEU A 169 5.95 2.49 13.80
CA LEU A 169 4.69 2.70 14.52
C LEU A 169 4.87 2.69 16.03
N ASP A 170 5.69 1.77 16.56
CA ASP A 170 6.01 1.67 17.99
C ASP A 170 6.70 2.94 18.50
N ALA A 171 7.63 3.49 17.73
CA ALA A 171 8.33 4.74 18.04
C ALA A 171 7.41 5.94 18.27
N VAL A 172 6.17 5.88 17.77
CA VAL A 172 5.17 6.95 17.93
C VAL A 172 3.93 6.49 18.71
N GLY A 173 3.92 5.26 19.25
CA GLY A 173 2.82 4.69 20.02
C GLY A 173 1.58 4.37 19.20
N TRP A 174 1.74 3.99 17.92
CA TRP A 174 0.63 3.68 17.00
C TRP A 174 0.46 2.17 16.75
N THR A 175 0.49 1.39 17.81
CA THR A 175 0.37 -0.08 17.77
C THR A 175 -0.97 -0.62 18.29
N GLU A 176 -1.79 0.27 18.86
CA GLU A 176 -3.06 -0.08 19.49
C GLU A 176 -4.25 0.01 18.52
N CYS A 177 -5.37 -0.62 18.88
CA CYS A 177 -6.57 -0.68 18.03
C CYS A 177 -7.28 0.68 17.86
N ASP A 178 -7.01 1.67 18.69
CA ASP A 178 -7.53 3.03 18.60
C ASP A 178 -6.53 4.02 17.99
N SER A 179 -5.32 3.57 17.67
CA SER A 179 -4.32 4.36 16.97
C SER A 179 -4.85 4.83 15.61
N PRO A 180 -4.40 6.01 15.13
CA PRO A 180 -4.84 6.55 13.85
C PRO A 180 -4.12 5.85 12.67
N VAL A 181 -4.18 4.52 12.65
CA VAL A 181 -3.53 3.69 11.63
C VAL A 181 -4.41 2.50 11.25
N PHE A 182 -4.41 2.17 9.97
CA PHE A 182 -4.90 0.92 9.42
C PHE A 182 -3.81 0.32 8.56
N LEU A 183 -3.40 -0.91 8.83
CA LEU A 183 -2.41 -1.63 8.03
C LEU A 183 -3.11 -2.50 7.00
N GLN A 184 -2.74 -2.38 5.74
CA GLN A 184 -3.39 -3.12 4.67
C GLN A 184 -2.41 -3.98 3.88
N SER A 185 -2.91 -5.08 3.34
CA SER A 185 -2.16 -5.96 2.44
C SER A 185 -3.13 -6.80 1.59
N PHE A 186 -2.66 -7.20 0.41
CA PHE A 186 -3.32 -8.25 -0.37
C PHE A 186 -2.95 -9.65 0.12
N GLU A 187 -1.82 -9.81 0.81
CA GLU A 187 -1.30 -11.09 1.26
C GLU A 187 -1.77 -11.44 2.67
N ALA A 188 -2.66 -12.43 2.80
CA ALA A 188 -3.21 -12.88 4.08
C ALA A 188 -2.11 -13.38 5.05
N GLY A 189 -1.05 -14.02 4.54
CA GLY A 189 0.10 -14.47 5.34
C GLY A 189 0.79 -13.32 6.05
N ASN A 190 0.97 -12.20 5.37
CA ASN A 190 1.51 -10.95 5.92
C ASN A 190 0.61 -10.40 7.03
N LEU A 191 -0.69 -10.30 6.80
CA LEU A 191 -1.64 -9.79 7.81
C LEU A 191 -1.72 -10.70 9.05
N ARG A 192 -1.67 -12.02 8.89
CA ARG A 192 -1.62 -12.97 10.03
C ARG A 192 -0.34 -12.79 10.83
N TRP A 193 0.78 -12.58 10.17
CA TRP A 193 2.05 -12.31 10.83
C TRP A 193 1.99 -11.01 11.65
N LEU A 194 1.40 -9.95 11.07
CA LEU A 194 1.17 -8.67 11.75
C LEU A 194 0.22 -8.83 12.93
N ARG A 195 -0.92 -9.55 12.78
CA ARG A 195 -1.91 -9.75 13.84
C ARG A 195 -1.32 -10.36 15.12
N ALA A 196 -0.31 -11.19 14.99
CA ALA A 196 0.37 -11.79 16.14
C ALA A 196 1.30 -10.80 16.88
N ARG A 197 1.47 -9.55 16.39
CA ARG A 197 2.49 -8.59 16.86
C ARG A 197 1.99 -7.17 17.08
N THR A 198 0.78 -6.86 16.66
CA THR A 198 0.18 -5.54 16.86
C THR A 198 -1.33 -5.65 17.04
N ASP A 199 -1.88 -4.74 17.84
CA ASP A 199 -3.33 -4.55 17.97
C ASP A 199 -3.88 -3.49 17.00
N ALA A 200 -3.01 -2.85 16.21
CA ALA A 200 -3.43 -1.93 15.15
C ALA A 200 -4.45 -2.60 14.20
N ARG A 201 -5.35 -1.81 13.63
CA ARG A 201 -6.38 -2.33 12.72
C ARG A 201 -5.76 -2.83 11.43
N LEU A 202 -6.14 -4.07 11.04
CA LEU A 202 -5.69 -4.71 9.82
C LEU A 202 -6.81 -4.79 8.78
N VAL A 203 -6.47 -4.58 7.51
CA VAL A 203 -7.41 -4.59 6.39
C VAL A 203 -6.92 -5.57 5.32
N GLN A 204 -7.75 -6.56 5.00
CA GLN A 204 -7.52 -7.45 3.86
C GLN A 204 -7.98 -6.76 2.57
N LEU A 205 -7.05 -6.53 1.67
CA LEU A 205 -7.35 -6.02 0.34
C LEU A 205 -7.82 -7.14 -0.59
N LEU A 206 -8.80 -6.83 -1.43
CA LEU A 206 -9.45 -7.78 -2.33
C LEU A 206 -9.56 -7.14 -3.72
N ASP A 207 -8.81 -7.68 -4.69
CA ASP A 207 -8.79 -7.21 -6.07
C ASP A 207 -9.57 -8.15 -7.01
N GLY A 208 -9.71 -7.80 -8.27
CA GLY A 208 -10.39 -8.58 -9.30
C GLY A 208 -9.79 -8.41 -10.69
N ASP A 209 -9.71 -9.50 -11.47
CA ASP A 209 -9.20 -9.54 -12.86
C ASP A 209 -10.27 -9.17 -13.90
N GLY A 210 -11.22 -8.32 -13.55
CA GLY A 210 -12.32 -7.94 -14.44
C GLY A 210 -13.64 -8.60 -14.08
N LEU A 211 -14.57 -8.63 -15.02
CA LEU A 211 -15.90 -9.21 -14.83
C LEU A 211 -16.07 -10.46 -15.66
N THR A 212 -16.82 -11.41 -15.12
CA THR A 212 -17.39 -12.55 -15.89
C THR A 212 -18.52 -12.04 -16.80
N PRO A 213 -18.97 -12.83 -17.81
CA PRO A 213 -20.09 -12.44 -18.69
C PRO A 213 -21.40 -12.17 -17.94
N ASP A 214 -21.60 -12.79 -16.77
CA ASP A 214 -22.74 -12.58 -15.87
C ASP A 214 -22.57 -11.43 -14.88
N GLY A 215 -21.47 -10.65 -15.00
CA GLY A 215 -21.22 -9.45 -14.23
C GLY A 215 -20.53 -9.65 -12.86
N ARG A 216 -20.15 -10.88 -12.52
CA ARG A 216 -19.40 -11.18 -11.29
C ARG A 216 -17.94 -10.79 -11.43
N VAL A 217 -17.30 -10.42 -10.33
CA VAL A 217 -15.86 -10.13 -10.32
C VAL A 217 -15.07 -11.44 -10.41
N LYS A 218 -14.11 -11.49 -11.34
CA LYS A 218 -13.13 -12.59 -11.40
C LYS A 218 -12.11 -12.39 -10.29
N PRO A 219 -11.93 -13.34 -9.35
CA PRO A 219 -10.94 -13.23 -8.29
C PRO A 219 -9.52 -13.17 -8.87
N VAL A 220 -8.70 -12.25 -8.37
CA VAL A 220 -7.27 -12.23 -8.69
C VAL A 220 -6.58 -13.35 -7.94
N ARG A 221 -5.82 -14.18 -8.65
CA ARG A 221 -5.03 -15.27 -8.06
C ARG A 221 -3.56 -14.91 -7.82
N ARG A 222 -3.10 -13.76 -8.30
CA ARG A 222 -1.67 -13.37 -8.30
C ARG A 222 -1.11 -12.90 -6.96
N TRP A 223 -1.94 -12.44 -6.05
CA TRP A 223 -1.52 -11.90 -4.74
C TRP A 223 -1.27 -12.99 -3.67
N ARG A 224 -0.83 -14.16 -4.09
CA ARG A 224 -0.70 -15.32 -3.19
C ARG A 224 0.68 -15.50 -2.60
N GLY A 225 1.64 -14.59 -2.92
CA GLY A 225 3.02 -14.80 -2.52
C GLY A 225 3.55 -16.14 -3.05
N THR A 226 4.02 -16.16 -4.29
CA THR A 226 4.59 -17.37 -4.92
C THR A 226 5.99 -17.69 -4.46
N GLY A 227 6.51 -16.93 -3.49
CA GLY A 227 7.86 -17.02 -2.99
C GLY A 227 8.06 -18.08 -1.91
N VAL A 228 9.33 -18.30 -1.55
CA VAL A 228 9.78 -19.24 -0.51
C VAL A 228 9.96 -18.57 0.86
N CYS A 229 9.39 -17.38 1.07
CA CYS A 229 9.48 -16.69 2.34
C CYS A 229 8.91 -17.56 3.47
N THR A 230 9.79 -18.06 4.33
CA THR A 230 9.43 -18.88 5.50
C THR A 230 8.96 -18.06 6.69
N ARG A 231 8.93 -16.72 6.55
CA ARG A 231 8.56 -15.80 7.61
C ARG A 231 7.08 -15.89 7.96
N TYR A 232 6.24 -16.11 6.95
CA TYR A 232 4.81 -16.24 7.17
C TYR A 232 4.45 -17.65 7.58
N PRO A 233 3.55 -17.81 8.57
CA PRO A 233 3.09 -19.14 8.92
C PRO A 233 2.53 -19.83 7.67
N PRO A 234 2.83 -21.12 7.47
CA PRO A 234 2.14 -21.87 6.43
C PRO A 234 0.65 -21.81 6.75
N GLY A 235 -0.06 -21.02 5.96
CA GLY A 235 -1.50 -21.00 6.00
C GLY A 235 -2.06 -22.32 5.48
N PRO A 236 -3.37 -22.57 5.69
CA PRO A 236 -4.08 -23.55 4.89
C PRO A 236 -3.77 -23.26 3.42
N THR A 237 -3.64 -24.31 2.61
CA THR A 237 -3.13 -24.21 1.23
C THR A 237 -3.78 -23.05 0.49
N ALA A 238 -3.01 -22.25 -0.20
CA ALA A 238 -3.38 -20.99 -0.88
C ALA A 238 -4.70 -21.00 -1.70
N ASP A 239 -5.27 -22.16 -1.94
CA ASP A 239 -6.50 -22.35 -2.70
C ASP A 239 -7.79 -22.24 -1.86
N THR A 240 -7.69 -22.28 -0.52
CA THR A 240 -8.84 -22.33 0.37
C THR A 240 -9.07 -21.09 1.23
N GLU A 241 -8.19 -20.06 1.14
CA GLU A 241 -8.09 -19.04 2.17
C GLU A 241 -8.64 -17.66 1.86
N LEU A 242 -8.67 -17.26 0.61
CA LEU A 242 -9.34 -16.01 0.26
C LEU A 242 -10.69 -16.32 -0.37
N PRO A 243 -11.72 -15.59 0.02
CA PRO A 243 -13.02 -15.76 -0.59
C PRO A 243 -12.91 -15.54 -2.09
N THR A 244 -13.16 -16.58 -2.84
CA THR A 244 -13.38 -16.49 -4.28
C THR A 244 -14.81 -16.09 -4.59
N ASP A 245 -15.69 -16.15 -3.60
CA ASP A 245 -17.08 -15.78 -3.67
C ASP A 245 -17.45 -14.90 -2.48
N PHE A 246 -17.67 -13.61 -2.75
CA PHE A 246 -18.10 -12.62 -1.75
C PHE A 246 -19.55 -12.78 -1.34
N ASP A 247 -20.33 -13.61 -2.04
CA ASP A 247 -21.69 -13.95 -1.66
C ASP A 247 -21.73 -15.04 -0.59
N ASP A 248 -20.58 -15.69 -0.28
CA ASP A 248 -20.47 -16.67 0.80
C ASP A 248 -20.02 -16.03 2.14
N PRO A 249 -20.90 -15.95 3.14
CA PRO A 249 -20.54 -15.40 4.46
C PRO A 249 -19.37 -16.11 5.14
N ARG A 250 -19.10 -17.39 4.82
CA ARG A 250 -17.95 -18.14 5.38
C ARG A 250 -16.61 -17.53 4.98
N SER A 251 -16.58 -16.89 3.82
CA SER A 251 -15.41 -16.22 3.29
C SER A 251 -14.97 -15.06 4.20
N PHE A 252 -15.92 -14.27 4.68
CA PHE A 252 -15.64 -13.17 5.61
C PHE A 252 -15.29 -13.66 7.01
N ALA A 253 -15.83 -14.81 7.45
CA ALA A 253 -15.47 -15.42 8.72
C ALA A 253 -13.97 -15.76 8.78
N ILE A 254 -13.40 -16.28 7.70
CA ILE A 254 -11.96 -16.58 7.61
C ILE A 254 -11.11 -15.31 7.72
N ILE A 255 -11.53 -14.21 7.08
CA ILE A 255 -10.82 -12.93 7.16
C ILE A 255 -10.92 -12.34 8.56
N ALA A 256 -12.06 -12.46 9.23
CA ALA A 256 -12.29 -11.94 10.57
C ALA A 256 -11.37 -12.56 11.65
N ASP A 257 -10.76 -13.72 11.38
CA ASP A 257 -9.79 -14.33 12.29
C ASP A 257 -8.47 -13.53 12.38
N TYR A 258 -8.13 -12.74 11.35
CA TYR A 258 -6.85 -12.02 11.32
C TYR A 258 -6.95 -10.56 10.90
N ALA A 259 -8.05 -10.10 10.30
CA ALA A 259 -8.24 -8.72 9.88
C ALA A 259 -9.51 -8.12 10.49
N ASP A 260 -9.53 -6.80 10.65
CA ASP A 260 -10.63 -6.05 11.23
C ASP A 260 -11.59 -5.52 10.17
N ALA A 261 -11.14 -5.43 8.92
CA ALA A 261 -11.91 -4.93 7.80
C ALA A 261 -11.43 -5.54 6.46
N VAL A 262 -12.22 -5.30 5.42
CA VAL A 262 -11.89 -5.63 4.04
C VAL A 262 -11.85 -4.37 3.19
N GLY A 263 -10.88 -4.30 2.25
CA GLY A 263 -10.75 -3.25 1.25
C GLY A 263 -11.01 -3.82 -0.15
N PRO A 264 -12.27 -4.02 -0.56
CA PRO A 264 -12.58 -4.63 -1.83
C PRO A 264 -12.41 -3.63 -2.98
N TRP A 265 -11.98 -4.13 -4.16
CA TRP A 265 -12.10 -3.38 -5.39
C TRP A 265 -13.55 -2.96 -5.59
N LYS A 266 -13.78 -1.68 -5.94
CA LYS A 266 -15.14 -1.11 -6.03
C LYS A 266 -16.14 -1.92 -6.85
N ARG A 267 -15.67 -2.72 -7.80
CA ARG A 267 -16.53 -3.61 -8.63
C ARG A 267 -17.14 -4.77 -7.85
N HIS A 268 -16.56 -5.11 -6.70
CA HIS A 268 -17.18 -6.08 -5.78
C HIS A 268 -18.43 -5.51 -5.08
N LEU A 269 -18.49 -4.19 -4.92
CA LEU A 269 -19.59 -3.51 -4.21
C LEU A 269 -20.63 -2.92 -5.16
N ILE A 270 -20.21 -2.54 -6.37
CA ILE A 270 -21.03 -1.83 -7.34
C ILE A 270 -21.03 -2.65 -8.62
N GLY A 271 -22.13 -3.34 -8.91
CA GLY A 271 -22.33 -4.08 -10.15
C GLY A 271 -22.16 -3.21 -11.39
N SER A 272 -21.92 -3.84 -12.55
CA SER A 272 -21.64 -3.20 -13.84
C SER A 272 -22.72 -2.23 -14.35
N GLN A 273 -23.92 -2.23 -13.74
CA GLN A 273 -25.07 -1.42 -14.15
C GLN A 273 -25.18 -0.06 -13.47
N ILE A 274 -24.39 0.27 -12.46
CA ILE A 274 -24.37 1.62 -11.93
C ILE A 274 -23.50 2.45 -12.85
N GLY A 275 -24.16 3.26 -13.67
CA GLY A 275 -23.57 4.11 -14.66
C GLY A 275 -22.43 4.97 -14.10
N ARG A 276 -21.54 5.36 -14.99
CA ARG A 276 -20.38 6.21 -14.80
C ARG A 276 -20.65 7.31 -13.76
N ALA A 277 -20.36 7.06 -12.51
CA ALA A 277 -20.12 8.13 -11.58
C ALA A 277 -18.76 8.70 -11.95
N HIS A 278 -18.77 9.84 -12.59
CA HIS A 278 -17.59 10.66 -12.74
C HIS A 278 -17.23 11.18 -11.34
N VAL A 279 -16.08 10.79 -10.84
CA VAL A 279 -15.38 11.48 -9.77
C VAL A 279 -14.15 12.12 -10.38
#